data_ff3e5e0f385c204835c3dec6e7662d8a
#
_entry.id   ff3e5e0f385c204835c3dec6e7662d8a
#
_cell.length_a   1.000
_cell.length_b   1.000
_cell.length_c   1.000
_cell.angle_alpha   90.00
_cell.angle_beta   90.00
_cell.angle_gamma   90.00
#
_symmetry.space_group_name_H-M   'P 1'
#
loop_
_entity.id
_entity.type
_entity.pdbx_description
1 polymer ?
#
loop_
_entity_poly.entity_id
_entity_poly.type
_entity_poly.pdbx_seq_one_letter_code
_entity_poly.pdbx_strand_id
1 'polypeptide(L)'
;ATPAGRATVVGANIGKNKLTPEADAPADYEYCARVLAHWVDFVVVNVSSPNTPGLRDLQSVDHLRPILQAARRGCEAGAPDRVMPLFVKIAPDLADEDIVAVVELTKELGLAGVVATNTTINHDLGEGGVSGAPLLSRALEVVSLVARHLNDEQILIGTGGISSPEDALRMIGAGADLVEAF
;
A
#
# COMPACT_ATOMS: atom_id res chain seq x y z
N ALA A 1 -2.11 -18.16 14.53
CA ALA A 1 -0.97 -17.78 15.37
C ALA A 1 -0.01 -16.98 14.50
N THR A 2 0.56 -15.89 15.00
CA THR A 2 1.62 -15.17 14.30
C THR A 2 2.83 -16.07 14.11
N PRO A 3 3.65 -15.90 13.04
CA PRO A 3 4.77 -16.78 12.72
C PRO A 3 5.80 -16.94 13.84
N ALA A 4 5.89 -15.96 14.73
CA ALA A 4 6.85 -15.93 15.82
C ALA A 4 6.22 -16.16 17.21
N GLY A 5 4.96 -16.61 17.28
CA GLY A 5 4.24 -16.72 18.56
C GLY A 5 3.99 -15.37 19.25
N ARG A 6 4.02 -14.27 18.47
CA ARG A 6 3.79 -12.92 18.98
C ARG A 6 2.30 -12.68 19.23
N ALA A 7 2.00 -11.89 20.24
CA ALA A 7 0.65 -11.42 20.53
C ALA A 7 0.20 -10.28 19.57
N THR A 8 1.16 -9.63 18.88
CA THR A 8 0.92 -8.46 18.03
C THR A 8 1.14 -8.81 16.56
N VAL A 9 0.20 -8.40 15.71
CA VAL A 9 0.32 -8.50 14.24
C VAL A 9 1.37 -7.51 13.76
N VAL A 10 2.28 -7.97 12.89
CA VAL A 10 3.37 -7.15 12.33
C VAL A 10 3.36 -7.23 10.82
N GLY A 11 3.32 -6.08 10.17
CA GLY A 11 3.45 -5.95 8.72
C GLY A 11 4.82 -5.41 8.30
N ALA A 12 5.25 -5.77 7.10
CA ALA A 12 6.40 -5.16 6.43
C ALA A 12 5.96 -4.28 5.29
N ASN A 13 6.44 -3.04 5.28
CA ASN A 13 6.27 -2.12 4.15
C ASN A 13 7.55 -2.17 3.30
N ILE A 14 7.46 -2.67 2.07
CA ILE A 14 8.59 -2.86 1.16
C ILE A 14 8.52 -1.91 -0.03
N GLY A 15 9.68 -1.49 -0.51
CA GLY A 15 9.78 -0.55 -1.62
C GLY A 15 11.05 -0.77 -2.45
N LYS A 16 11.10 -0.11 -3.60
CA LYS A 16 12.28 -0.07 -4.48
C LYS A 16 13.40 0.72 -3.81
N ASN A 17 14.64 0.24 -3.91
CA ASN A 17 15.82 1.01 -3.54
C ASN A 17 15.95 2.26 -4.45
N LYS A 18 16.40 3.37 -3.89
CA LYS A 18 16.56 4.63 -4.60
C LYS A 18 17.47 4.52 -5.84
N LEU A 19 18.51 3.68 -5.77
CA LEU A 19 19.49 3.50 -6.84
C LEU A 19 19.08 2.45 -7.88
N THR A 20 18.08 1.62 -7.62
CA THR A 20 17.60 0.60 -8.55
C THR A 20 16.85 1.24 -9.71
N PRO A 21 17.21 0.97 -10.98
CA PRO A 21 16.44 1.41 -12.15
C PRO A 21 14.98 0.91 -12.08
N GLU A 22 14.06 1.62 -12.71
CA GLU A 22 12.64 1.24 -12.72
C GLU A 22 12.40 -0.15 -13.34
N ALA A 23 13.13 -0.47 -14.41
CA ALA A 23 13.03 -1.79 -15.06
C ALA A 23 13.41 -2.96 -14.14
N ASP A 24 14.25 -2.70 -13.15
CA ASP A 24 14.73 -3.70 -12.18
C ASP A 24 13.93 -3.68 -10.87
N ALA A 25 12.95 -2.77 -10.75
CA ALA A 25 12.12 -2.61 -9.55
C ALA A 25 11.52 -3.95 -9.04
N PRO A 26 10.95 -4.81 -9.90
CA PRO A 26 10.38 -6.09 -9.43
C PRO A 26 11.36 -6.94 -8.62
N ALA A 27 12.66 -6.91 -8.96
CA ALA A 27 13.67 -7.70 -8.24
C ALA A 27 13.87 -7.23 -6.78
N ASP A 28 13.80 -5.92 -6.52
CA ASP A 28 13.89 -5.37 -5.16
C ASP A 28 12.71 -5.84 -4.30
N TYR A 29 11.49 -5.78 -4.86
CA TYR A 29 10.29 -6.21 -4.15
C TYR A 29 10.29 -7.72 -3.88
N GLU A 30 10.71 -8.54 -4.85
CA GLU A 30 10.84 -9.99 -4.68
C GLU A 30 11.86 -10.32 -3.60
N TYR A 31 13.02 -9.67 -3.62
CA TYR A 31 14.06 -9.86 -2.61
C TYR A 31 13.58 -9.48 -1.21
N CYS A 32 13.02 -8.28 -1.05
CA CYS A 32 12.53 -7.81 0.24
C CYS A 32 11.41 -8.72 0.79
N ALA A 33 10.45 -9.08 -0.05
CA ALA A 33 9.36 -9.97 0.32
C ALA A 33 9.89 -11.34 0.78
N ARG A 34 10.84 -11.93 0.05
CA ARG A 34 11.44 -13.21 0.41
C ARG A 34 12.15 -13.19 1.76
N VAL A 35 12.91 -12.12 2.04
CA VAL A 35 13.65 -12.00 3.31
C VAL A 35 12.73 -11.77 4.49
N LEU A 36 11.66 -10.99 4.31
CA LEU A 36 10.79 -10.55 5.40
C LEU A 36 9.59 -11.47 5.65
N ALA A 37 9.12 -12.21 4.63
CA ALA A 37 7.90 -13.01 4.73
C ALA A 37 7.85 -13.97 5.92
N HIS A 38 8.99 -14.55 6.29
CA HIS A 38 9.06 -15.45 7.45
C HIS A 38 8.77 -14.74 8.79
N TRP A 39 9.02 -13.44 8.86
CA TRP A 39 9.03 -12.68 10.12
C TRP A 39 7.78 -11.82 10.34
N VAL A 40 6.93 -11.68 9.33
CA VAL A 40 5.77 -10.76 9.35
C VAL A 40 4.47 -11.50 9.08
N ASP A 41 3.36 -10.86 9.42
CA ASP A 41 2.02 -11.41 9.25
C ASP A 41 1.37 -10.96 7.94
N PHE A 42 1.82 -9.83 7.39
CA PHE A 42 1.43 -9.33 6.06
C PHE A 42 2.53 -8.45 5.44
N VAL A 43 2.44 -8.22 4.14
CA VAL A 43 3.37 -7.37 3.39
C VAL A 43 2.61 -6.27 2.64
N VAL A 44 3.13 -5.04 2.70
CA VAL A 44 2.63 -3.90 1.94
C VAL A 44 3.64 -3.53 0.86
N VAL A 45 3.22 -3.61 -0.39
CA VAL A 45 3.98 -3.14 -1.55
C VAL A 45 3.79 -1.65 -1.70
N ASN A 46 4.81 -0.87 -1.34
CA ASN A 46 4.78 0.58 -1.39
C ASN A 46 5.35 1.08 -2.72
N VAL A 47 4.48 1.54 -3.60
CA VAL A 47 4.82 2.15 -4.91
C VAL A 47 4.53 3.65 -4.92
N SER A 48 4.33 4.27 -3.77
CA SER A 48 3.74 5.61 -3.65
C SER A 48 4.62 6.64 -2.93
N SER A 49 5.87 6.27 -2.53
CA SER A 49 6.76 7.22 -1.85
C SER A 49 7.17 8.36 -2.80
N PRO A 50 7.05 9.63 -2.36
CA PRO A 50 7.52 10.78 -3.14
C PRO A 50 9.05 10.94 -3.12
N ASN A 51 9.73 10.26 -2.18
CA ASN A 51 11.16 10.43 -1.94
C ASN A 51 12.06 9.53 -2.80
N THR A 52 11.46 8.65 -3.60
CA THR A 52 12.16 7.78 -4.53
C THR A 52 11.79 8.20 -5.97
N PRO A 53 12.76 8.71 -6.76
CA PRO A 53 12.48 9.13 -8.13
C PRO A 53 11.83 8.02 -8.95
N GLY A 54 10.83 8.37 -9.75
CA GLY A 54 10.10 7.44 -10.63
C GLY A 54 9.20 6.43 -9.92
N LEU A 55 9.22 6.34 -8.58
CA LEU A 55 8.45 5.30 -7.88
C LEU A 55 6.93 5.43 -8.12
N ARG A 56 6.43 6.66 -8.22
CA ARG A 56 5.00 6.90 -8.44
C ARG A 56 4.54 6.54 -9.85
N ASP A 57 5.44 6.58 -10.82
CA ASP A 57 5.16 6.15 -12.21
C ASP A 57 4.91 4.64 -12.27
N LEU A 58 5.42 3.88 -11.29
CA LEU A 58 5.18 2.45 -11.13
C LEU A 58 3.75 2.10 -10.64
N GLN A 59 2.90 3.08 -10.37
CA GLN A 59 1.51 2.85 -9.99
C GLN A 59 0.59 2.60 -11.20
N SER A 60 1.03 2.85 -12.43
CA SER A 60 0.28 2.42 -13.62
C SER A 60 0.18 0.89 -13.64
N VAL A 61 -0.95 0.36 -14.08
CA VAL A 61 -1.25 -1.10 -14.05
C VAL A 61 -0.16 -1.93 -14.72
N ASP A 62 0.38 -1.45 -15.86
CA ASP A 62 1.40 -2.16 -16.62
C ASP A 62 2.73 -2.30 -15.86
N HIS A 63 3.13 -1.28 -15.10
CA HIS A 63 4.32 -1.31 -14.26
C HIS A 63 4.07 -1.99 -12.90
N LEU A 64 2.88 -1.83 -12.35
CA LEU A 64 2.53 -2.36 -11.03
C LEU A 64 2.36 -3.88 -11.04
N ARG A 65 1.77 -4.43 -12.10
CA ARG A 65 1.53 -5.89 -12.23
C ARG A 65 2.79 -6.72 -12.02
N PRO A 66 3.91 -6.52 -12.73
CA PRO A 66 5.13 -7.30 -12.52
C PRO A 66 5.71 -7.15 -11.11
N ILE A 67 5.55 -5.98 -10.48
CA ILE A 67 5.98 -5.73 -9.10
C ILE A 67 5.18 -6.57 -8.11
N LEU A 68 3.85 -6.56 -8.21
CA LEU A 68 2.96 -7.32 -7.32
C LEU A 68 3.19 -8.83 -7.47
N GLN A 69 3.37 -9.31 -8.70
CA GLN A 69 3.69 -10.71 -8.98
C GLN A 69 5.07 -11.10 -8.41
N ALA A 70 6.07 -10.23 -8.52
CA ALA A 70 7.40 -10.44 -7.94
C ALA A 70 7.35 -10.49 -6.41
N ALA A 71 6.64 -9.56 -5.77
CA ALA A 71 6.45 -9.58 -4.33
C ALA A 71 5.76 -10.87 -3.87
N ARG A 72 4.76 -11.37 -4.61
CA ARG A 72 4.10 -12.65 -4.32
C ARG A 72 5.07 -13.81 -4.38
N ARG A 73 5.85 -13.94 -5.47
CA ARG A 73 6.89 -14.99 -5.57
C ARG A 73 7.88 -14.93 -4.41
N GLY A 74 8.29 -13.71 -4.02
CA GLY A 74 9.13 -13.50 -2.86
C GLY A 74 8.49 -13.99 -1.57
N CYS A 75 7.23 -13.68 -1.33
CA CYS A 75 6.47 -14.17 -0.15
C CYS A 75 6.38 -15.70 -0.13
N GLU A 76 6.04 -16.33 -1.26
CA GLU A 76 5.94 -17.78 -1.40
C GLU A 76 7.29 -18.47 -1.14
N ALA A 77 8.37 -17.91 -1.66
CA ALA A 77 9.72 -18.43 -1.43
C ALA A 77 10.22 -18.24 0.03
N GLY A 78 9.84 -17.14 0.67
CA GLY A 78 10.24 -16.80 2.05
C GLY A 78 9.38 -17.44 3.14
N ALA A 79 8.15 -17.84 2.82
CA ALA A 79 7.21 -18.47 3.76
C ALA A 79 6.32 -19.49 3.02
N PRO A 80 6.89 -20.62 2.55
CA PRO A 80 6.20 -21.57 1.69
C PRO A 80 5.02 -22.28 2.35
N ASP A 81 4.99 -22.32 3.68
CA ASP A 81 3.97 -23.04 4.44
C ASP A 81 2.69 -22.22 4.69
N ARG A 82 2.61 -20.99 4.17
CA ARG A 82 1.45 -20.13 4.37
C ARG A 82 1.22 -19.15 3.22
N VAL A 83 -0.03 -18.75 3.03
CA VAL A 83 -0.38 -17.66 2.13
C VAL A 83 -0.15 -16.33 2.86
N MET A 84 0.75 -15.50 2.31
CA MET A 84 1.04 -14.17 2.85
C MET A 84 0.03 -13.16 2.35
N PRO A 85 -0.73 -12.48 3.24
CA PRO A 85 -1.55 -11.34 2.85
C PRO A 85 -0.69 -10.23 2.23
N LEU A 86 -1.01 -9.83 1.01
CA LEU A 86 -0.27 -8.83 0.25
C LEU A 86 -1.17 -7.64 -0.04
N PHE A 87 -0.72 -6.44 0.34
CA PHE A 87 -1.41 -5.16 0.10
C PHE A 87 -0.60 -4.29 -0.86
N VAL A 88 -1.27 -3.34 -1.50
CA VAL A 88 -0.60 -2.25 -2.23
C VAL A 88 -0.90 -0.91 -1.57
N LYS A 89 0.12 -0.06 -1.37
CA LYS A 89 -0.02 1.29 -0.82
C LYS A 89 0.09 2.33 -1.94
N ILE A 90 -0.99 3.12 -2.10
CA ILE A 90 -1.16 4.07 -3.19
C ILE A 90 -0.98 5.52 -2.73
N ALA A 91 -0.66 6.40 -3.69
CA ALA A 91 -0.57 7.85 -3.48
C ALA A 91 -1.97 8.51 -3.57
N PRO A 92 -2.19 9.60 -2.84
CA PRO A 92 -3.45 10.36 -2.93
C PRO A 92 -3.57 11.17 -4.22
N ASP A 93 -2.44 11.37 -4.92
CA ASP A 93 -2.33 12.25 -6.09
C ASP A 93 -2.65 11.54 -7.42
N LEU A 94 -2.94 10.25 -7.39
CA LEU A 94 -3.44 9.53 -8.56
C LEU A 94 -4.78 10.10 -9.03
N ALA A 95 -5.01 10.07 -10.35
CA ALA A 95 -6.32 10.29 -10.90
C ALA A 95 -7.32 9.21 -10.42
N ASP A 96 -8.58 9.54 -10.31
CA ASP A 96 -9.58 8.62 -9.77
C ASP A 96 -9.71 7.35 -10.65
N GLU A 97 -9.56 7.49 -11.96
CA GLU A 97 -9.55 6.36 -12.91
C GLU A 97 -8.37 5.41 -12.66
N ASP A 98 -7.18 5.95 -12.34
CA ASP A 98 -5.99 5.15 -12.04
C ASP A 98 -6.14 4.43 -10.70
N ILE A 99 -6.76 5.08 -9.70
CA ILE A 99 -7.08 4.43 -8.42
C ILE A 99 -7.98 3.22 -8.66
N VAL A 100 -9.05 3.39 -9.46
CA VAL A 100 -9.96 2.28 -9.80
C VAL A 100 -9.22 1.17 -10.54
N ALA A 101 -8.37 1.51 -11.50
CA ALA A 101 -7.58 0.52 -12.24
C ALA A 101 -6.64 -0.28 -11.32
N VAL A 102 -6.01 0.36 -10.33
CA VAL A 102 -5.21 -0.33 -9.31
C VAL A 102 -6.07 -1.27 -8.48
N VAL A 103 -7.26 -0.85 -8.05
CA VAL A 103 -8.17 -1.70 -7.28
C VAL A 103 -8.58 -2.93 -8.09
N GLU A 104 -8.95 -2.76 -9.37
CA GLU A 104 -9.27 -3.89 -10.25
C GLU A 104 -8.09 -4.87 -10.38
N LEU A 105 -6.87 -4.34 -10.53
CA LEU A 105 -5.66 -5.18 -10.55
C LEU A 105 -5.47 -5.96 -9.25
N THR A 106 -5.78 -5.37 -8.09
CA THR A 106 -5.67 -6.10 -6.81
C THR A 106 -6.65 -7.27 -6.74
N LYS A 107 -7.86 -7.10 -7.28
CA LYS A 107 -8.86 -8.19 -7.37
C LYS A 107 -8.39 -9.29 -8.31
N GLU A 108 -7.96 -8.91 -9.52
CA GLU A 108 -7.45 -9.85 -10.52
C GLU A 108 -6.31 -10.72 -9.97
N LEU A 109 -5.38 -10.09 -9.25
CA LEU A 109 -4.24 -10.78 -8.67
C LEU A 109 -4.54 -11.44 -7.30
N GLY A 110 -5.74 -11.31 -6.75
CA GLY A 110 -6.10 -11.88 -5.45
C GLY A 110 -5.26 -11.32 -4.30
N LEU A 111 -5.04 -10.00 -4.26
CA LEU A 111 -4.38 -9.34 -3.14
C LEU A 111 -5.34 -9.23 -1.95
N ALA A 112 -4.76 -9.13 -0.75
CA ALA A 112 -5.52 -8.95 0.49
C ALA A 112 -6.20 -7.58 0.59
N GLY A 113 -5.73 -6.57 -0.17
CA GLY A 113 -6.37 -5.27 -0.18
C GLY A 113 -5.46 -4.10 -0.54
N VAL A 114 -5.88 -2.92 -0.10
CA VAL A 114 -5.24 -1.63 -0.42
C VAL A 114 -4.96 -0.85 0.85
N VAL A 115 -3.84 -0.12 0.88
CA VAL A 115 -3.54 0.91 1.89
C VAL A 115 -3.66 2.28 1.22
N ALA A 116 -4.59 3.09 1.66
CA ALA A 116 -4.87 4.42 1.13
C ALA A 116 -4.86 5.45 2.28
N THR A 117 -3.91 6.44 2.29
CA THR A 117 -2.97 6.83 1.24
C THR A 117 -1.55 7.06 1.78
N ASN A 118 -0.59 7.23 0.87
CA ASN A 118 0.70 7.85 1.21
C ASN A 118 0.53 9.38 1.34
N THR A 119 1.63 10.12 1.52
CA THR A 119 1.66 11.58 1.56
C THR A 119 1.34 12.19 0.19
N THR A 120 0.89 13.45 0.16
CA THR A 120 0.64 14.19 -1.10
C THR A 120 1.88 15.02 -1.50
N ILE A 121 2.11 15.15 -2.81
CA ILE A 121 3.04 16.13 -3.39
C ILE A 121 2.32 17.36 -3.96
N ASN A 122 1.00 17.39 -3.87
CA ASN A 122 0.20 18.53 -4.34
C ASN A 122 0.18 19.63 -3.27
N HIS A 123 1.31 20.33 -3.12
CA HIS A 123 1.52 21.42 -2.17
C HIS A 123 2.69 22.31 -2.61
N ASP A 124 2.83 23.46 -1.97
CA ASP A 124 3.88 24.48 -2.23
C ASP A 124 4.90 24.62 -1.08
N LEU A 125 4.97 23.63 -0.19
CA LEU A 125 5.79 23.68 1.03
C LEU A 125 7.24 23.22 0.84
N GLY A 126 7.70 23.02 -0.41
CA GLY A 126 9.05 22.55 -0.73
C GLY A 126 9.10 21.09 -1.18
N GLU A 127 10.28 20.47 -1.11
CA GLU A 127 10.47 19.08 -1.54
C GLU A 127 9.88 18.07 -0.55
N GLY A 128 9.44 16.93 -1.08
CA GLY A 128 8.90 15.82 -0.29
C GLY A 128 7.38 15.74 -0.28
N GLY A 129 6.83 14.86 0.55
CA GLY A 129 5.39 14.67 0.68
C GLY A 129 4.84 15.26 1.96
N VAL A 130 3.66 15.88 1.88
CA VAL A 130 2.93 16.42 3.03
C VAL A 130 1.97 15.39 3.58
N SER A 131 1.98 15.25 4.90
CA SER A 131 1.04 14.46 5.71
C SER A 131 0.30 15.37 6.69
N GLY A 132 -0.40 14.78 7.66
CA GLY A 132 -1.15 15.52 8.68
C GLY A 132 -2.46 16.09 8.18
N ALA A 133 -3.01 17.05 8.91
CA ALA A 133 -4.35 17.61 8.66
C ALA A 133 -4.62 18.06 7.20
N PRO A 134 -3.66 18.65 6.45
CA PRO A 134 -3.89 19.03 5.05
C PRO A 134 -4.21 17.84 4.12
N LEU A 135 -3.72 16.65 4.45
CA LEU A 135 -3.95 15.44 3.64
C LEU A 135 -5.33 14.82 3.89
N LEU A 136 -5.92 15.02 5.07
CA LEU A 136 -7.07 14.24 5.53
C LEU A 136 -8.26 14.27 4.55
N SER A 137 -8.59 15.42 3.99
CA SER A 137 -9.75 15.53 3.06
C SER A 137 -9.57 14.63 1.85
N ARG A 138 -8.41 14.73 1.18
CA ARG A 138 -8.13 13.90 0.00
C ARG A 138 -8.00 12.42 0.35
N ALA A 139 -7.40 12.10 1.49
CA ALA A 139 -7.31 10.71 1.96
C ALA A 139 -8.70 10.09 2.16
N LEU A 140 -9.65 10.81 2.75
CA LEU A 140 -11.04 10.35 2.90
C LEU A 140 -11.75 10.14 1.56
N GLU A 141 -11.54 11.03 0.57
CA GLU A 141 -12.08 10.86 -0.78
C GLU A 141 -11.55 9.59 -1.44
N VAL A 142 -10.23 9.36 -1.37
CA VAL A 142 -9.59 8.17 -1.94
C VAL A 142 -10.06 6.91 -1.22
N VAL A 143 -10.11 6.91 0.11
CA VAL A 143 -10.65 5.77 0.89
C VAL A 143 -12.07 5.45 0.47
N SER A 144 -12.94 6.46 0.35
CA SER A 144 -14.32 6.27 -0.10
C SER A 144 -14.41 5.76 -1.54
N LEU A 145 -13.52 6.20 -2.43
CA LEU A 145 -13.47 5.70 -3.81
C LEU A 145 -13.03 4.23 -3.83
N VAL A 146 -11.96 3.89 -3.14
CA VAL A 146 -11.45 2.51 -3.06
C VAL A 146 -12.49 1.57 -2.46
N ALA A 147 -13.14 1.96 -1.35
CA ALA A 147 -14.17 1.15 -0.68
C ALA A 147 -15.32 0.75 -1.60
N ARG A 148 -15.72 1.63 -2.53
CA ARG A 148 -16.81 1.33 -3.50
C ARG A 148 -16.41 0.31 -4.57
N HIS A 149 -15.11 0.05 -4.74
CA HIS A 149 -14.60 -0.82 -5.81
C HIS A 149 -13.94 -2.09 -5.29
N LEU A 150 -13.59 -2.19 -3.99
CA LEU A 150 -13.13 -3.45 -3.40
C LEU A 150 -14.26 -4.49 -3.36
N ASN A 151 -13.88 -5.76 -3.30
CA ASN A 151 -14.82 -6.84 -3.00
C ASN A 151 -14.85 -7.14 -1.50
N ASP A 152 -15.83 -7.96 -1.06
CA ASP A 152 -16.07 -8.27 0.36
C ASP A 152 -14.94 -9.07 1.03
N GLU A 153 -14.01 -9.64 0.25
CA GLU A 153 -12.86 -10.42 0.77
C GLU A 153 -11.61 -9.56 0.98
N GLN A 154 -11.60 -8.34 0.45
CA GLN A 154 -10.46 -7.44 0.52
C GLN A 154 -10.60 -6.46 1.68
N ILE A 155 -9.46 -6.08 2.24
CA ILE A 155 -9.35 -5.15 3.38
C ILE A 155 -8.84 -3.80 2.90
N LEU A 156 -9.48 -2.73 3.34
CA LEU A 156 -9.03 -1.36 3.14
C LEU A 156 -8.42 -0.81 4.42
N ILE A 157 -7.14 -0.45 4.34
CA ILE A 157 -6.45 0.24 5.43
C ILE A 157 -6.41 1.74 5.12
N GLY A 158 -7.17 2.53 5.88
CA GLY A 158 -7.21 3.98 5.74
C GLY A 158 -6.07 4.67 6.50
N THR A 159 -5.33 5.53 5.81
CA THR A 159 -4.24 6.31 6.42
C THR A 159 -4.09 7.66 5.75
N GLY A 160 -3.56 8.63 6.48
CA GLY A 160 -3.30 9.98 5.99
C GLY A 160 -4.09 11.06 6.71
N GLY A 161 -3.39 11.87 7.51
CA GLY A 161 -3.96 13.01 8.21
C GLY A 161 -4.75 12.71 9.47
N ILE A 162 -4.73 11.48 9.96
CA ILE A 162 -5.38 11.09 11.21
C ILE A 162 -4.59 11.72 12.37
N SER A 163 -5.22 12.66 13.09
CA SER A 163 -4.64 13.36 14.22
C SER A 163 -5.52 13.35 15.48
N SER A 164 -6.72 12.78 15.37
CA SER A 164 -7.68 12.65 16.46
C SER A 164 -8.46 11.33 16.34
N PRO A 165 -9.11 10.87 17.42
CA PRO A 165 -10.05 9.73 17.35
C PRO A 165 -11.20 9.97 16.35
N GLU A 166 -11.67 11.21 16.22
CA GLU A 166 -12.71 11.60 15.29
C GLU A 166 -12.27 11.42 13.83
N ASP A 167 -11.00 11.72 13.51
CA ASP A 167 -10.45 11.48 12.17
C ASP A 167 -10.38 9.98 11.87
N ALA A 168 -10.00 9.15 12.84
CA ALA A 168 -10.03 7.70 12.70
C ALA A 168 -11.46 7.18 12.42
N LEU A 169 -12.46 7.70 13.15
CA LEU A 169 -13.86 7.35 12.91
C LEU A 169 -14.34 7.82 11.52
N ARG A 170 -13.87 8.96 11.04
CA ARG A 170 -14.17 9.43 9.67
C ARG A 170 -13.59 8.50 8.61
N MET A 171 -12.37 7.96 8.82
CA MET A 171 -11.78 6.95 7.92
C MET A 171 -12.61 5.67 7.87
N ILE A 172 -13.03 5.15 9.04
CA ILE A 172 -13.93 4.00 9.10
C ILE A 172 -15.28 4.32 8.43
N GLY A 173 -15.84 5.50 8.69
CA GLY A 173 -17.09 5.96 8.05
C GLY A 173 -16.97 6.15 6.52
N ALA A 174 -15.77 6.40 6.02
CA ALA A 174 -15.48 6.45 4.58
C ALA A 174 -15.33 5.05 3.93
N GLY A 175 -15.29 3.99 4.73
CA GLY A 175 -15.25 2.60 4.29
C GLY A 175 -13.95 1.85 4.57
N ALA A 176 -13.03 2.42 5.38
CA ALA A 176 -11.85 1.69 5.82
C ALA A 176 -12.22 0.61 6.86
N ASP A 177 -11.66 -0.59 6.72
CA ASP A 177 -11.78 -1.67 7.70
C ASP A 177 -10.83 -1.47 8.87
N LEU A 178 -9.66 -0.93 8.59
CA LEU A 178 -8.59 -0.64 9.55
C LEU A 178 -8.05 0.77 9.31
N VAL A 179 -7.44 1.36 10.34
CA VAL A 179 -6.74 2.65 10.23
C VAL A 179 -5.27 2.50 10.62
N GLU A 180 -4.42 3.24 9.90
CA GLU A 180 -2.99 3.37 10.19
C GLU A 180 -2.70 4.84 10.53
N ALA A 181 -2.14 5.10 11.70
CA ALA A 181 -1.70 6.41 12.14
C ALA A 181 -0.20 6.40 12.43
N PHE A 182 0.46 7.48 12.03
CA PHE A 182 1.90 7.67 12.26
C PHE A 182 2.13 8.58 13.46
#